data_ac45d149e1d75856605846c9184bde2b
#
_entry.id   ac45d149e1d75856605846c9184bde2b
#
_cell.length_a   1.000
_cell.length_b   1.000
_cell.length_c   1.000
_cell.angle_alpha   90.00
_cell.angle_beta   90.00
_cell.angle_gamma   90.00
#
_symmetry.space_group_name_H-M   'P 1'
#
loop_
_entity.id
_entity.type
_entity.pdbx_description
1 polymer ?
#
loop_
_entity_poly.entity_id
_entity_poly.type
_entity_poly.pdbx_seq_one_letter_code
_entity_poly.pdbx_strand_id
1 'polypeptide(L)'
;MNSKKTGGLFPKIFGGIFFIVGVIILVAGICLYINTTNKIKNGDKVVARISDVSTYRDSDGDRHSTYYADYTYDGEEYQHVHLSYSSSSYYIGKEIRIYVNPDNPTDVVVSGSAKIILFLMVPMGLIFAAVGGSIFSINIINASKAKKLRANGRRIPCEVVRIAMSSVQMNGVTGRVIVCRDSYTGNEYSSTRIYQPIETWIQPGSTIYVYVDPNNPNRYFVEEPTEVNQYTY
;
A
#
# COMPACT_ATOMS: atom_id res chain seq x y z
N MET A 1 11.57 19.91 25.30
CA MET A 1 11.57 19.71 23.84
C MET A 1 10.83 18.41 23.59
N ASN A 2 9.55 18.48 23.15
CA ASN A 2 8.68 17.31 23.00
C ASN A 2 9.18 16.40 21.86
N SER A 3 9.86 15.34 22.18
CA SER A 3 10.16 14.25 21.25
C SER A 3 8.86 13.46 20.98
N LYS A 4 8.20 13.77 19.87
CA LYS A 4 6.98 13.08 19.44
C LYS A 4 7.28 11.60 19.19
N LYS A 5 6.46 10.73 19.76
CA LYS A 5 6.39 9.26 19.53
C LYS A 5 6.19 8.93 18.04
N THR A 6 7.24 8.96 17.23
CA THR A 6 7.16 8.75 15.77
C THR A 6 7.40 7.32 15.34
N GLY A 7 8.04 6.48 16.14
CA GLY A 7 8.47 5.13 15.73
C GLY A 7 7.35 4.10 15.49
N GLY A 8 6.21 4.23 16.14
CA GLY A 8 5.07 3.31 15.96
C GLY A 8 3.96 3.85 15.04
N LEU A 9 4.00 5.16 14.75
CA LEU A 9 2.99 5.83 13.94
C LEU A 9 3.29 5.68 12.44
N PHE A 10 4.57 5.73 12.07
CA PHE A 10 5.01 5.67 10.67
C PHE A 10 4.56 4.41 9.92
N PRO A 11 4.74 3.17 10.42
CA PRO A 11 4.26 1.98 9.71
C PRO A 11 2.73 1.94 9.58
N LYS A 12 2.00 2.49 10.56
CA LYS A 12 0.53 2.55 10.52
C LYS A 12 0.05 3.51 9.44
N ILE A 13 0.63 4.71 9.39
CA ILE A 13 0.29 5.73 8.38
C ILE A 13 0.69 5.22 7.00
N PHE A 14 1.90 4.68 6.85
CA PHE A 14 2.41 4.16 5.59
C PHE A 14 1.54 3.02 5.05
N GLY A 15 1.23 2.00 5.87
CA GLY A 15 0.35 0.90 5.50
C GLY A 15 -1.05 1.38 5.12
N GLY A 16 -1.60 2.36 5.87
CA GLY A 16 -2.90 2.96 5.58
C GLY A 16 -2.93 3.72 4.24
N ILE A 17 -1.90 4.52 3.96
CA ILE A 17 -1.79 5.25 2.68
C ILE A 17 -1.70 4.26 1.51
N PHE A 18 -0.82 3.24 1.60
CA PHE A 18 -0.69 2.23 0.55
C PHE A 18 -1.99 1.48 0.30
N PHE A 19 -2.71 1.13 1.35
CA PHE A 19 -4.01 0.48 1.24
C PHE A 19 -5.03 1.36 0.51
N ILE A 20 -5.14 2.64 0.91
CA ILE A 20 -6.07 3.60 0.29
C ILE A 20 -5.72 3.82 -1.18
N VAL A 21 -4.44 4.04 -1.50
CA VAL A 21 -3.96 4.21 -2.87
C VAL A 21 -4.26 2.96 -3.70
N GLY A 22 -4.01 1.77 -3.17
CA GLY A 22 -4.33 0.50 -3.83
C GLY A 22 -5.82 0.36 -4.14
N VAL A 23 -6.69 0.70 -3.20
CA VAL A 23 -8.15 0.68 -3.39
C VAL A 23 -8.58 1.70 -4.44
N ILE A 24 -8.02 2.92 -4.44
CA ILE A 24 -8.33 3.95 -5.44
C ILE A 24 -7.94 3.47 -6.83
N ILE A 25 -6.73 2.94 -7.02
CA ILE A 25 -6.27 2.41 -8.31
C ILE A 25 -7.17 1.27 -8.79
N LEU A 26 -7.56 0.38 -7.89
CA LEU A 26 -8.42 -0.77 -8.21
C LEU A 26 -9.82 -0.32 -8.64
N VAL A 27 -10.44 0.60 -7.90
CA VAL A 27 -11.77 1.15 -8.24
C VAL A 27 -11.70 1.92 -9.56
N ALA A 28 -10.69 2.79 -9.75
CA ALA A 28 -10.49 3.52 -10.99
C ALA A 28 -10.29 2.58 -12.18
N GLY A 29 -9.46 1.54 -12.02
CA GLY A 29 -9.22 0.53 -13.06
C GLY A 29 -10.49 -0.23 -13.46
N ILE A 30 -11.30 -0.63 -12.48
CA ILE A 30 -12.60 -1.30 -12.74
C ILE A 30 -13.57 -0.35 -13.45
N CYS A 31 -13.69 0.90 -12.99
CA CYS A 31 -14.56 1.89 -13.62
C CYS A 31 -14.16 2.17 -15.07
N LEU A 32 -12.85 2.37 -15.32
CA LEU A 32 -12.32 2.56 -16.67
C LEU A 32 -12.55 1.34 -17.56
N TYR A 33 -12.34 0.15 -17.03
CA TYR A 33 -12.60 -1.11 -17.77
C TYR A 33 -14.07 -1.23 -18.16
N ILE A 34 -15.01 -1.00 -17.24
CA ILE A 34 -16.45 -1.06 -17.50
C ILE A 34 -16.84 0.00 -18.54
N ASN A 35 -16.39 1.25 -18.39
CA ASN A 35 -16.66 2.32 -19.32
C ASN A 35 -16.16 2.00 -20.73
N THR A 36 -14.89 1.58 -20.84
CA THR A 36 -14.28 1.19 -22.12
C THR A 36 -14.99 0.01 -22.75
N THR A 37 -15.38 -0.99 -21.97
CA THR A 37 -16.12 -2.15 -22.45
C THR A 37 -17.52 -1.78 -22.95
N ASN A 38 -18.20 -0.86 -22.26
CA ASN A 38 -19.50 -0.36 -22.68
C ASN A 38 -19.41 0.43 -24.00
N LYS A 39 -18.37 1.27 -24.15
CA LYS A 39 -18.10 1.96 -25.42
C LYS A 39 -17.81 0.97 -26.57
N ILE A 40 -17.07 -0.11 -26.30
CA ILE A 40 -16.82 -1.17 -27.30
C ILE A 40 -18.10 -1.92 -27.67
N LYS A 41 -18.99 -2.16 -26.71
CA LYS A 41 -20.25 -2.91 -26.97
C LYS A 41 -21.26 -2.09 -27.74
N ASN A 42 -21.33 -0.79 -27.48
CA ASN A 42 -22.31 0.13 -28.05
C ASN A 42 -21.76 0.87 -29.28
N GLY A 43 -20.46 0.79 -29.55
CA GLY A 43 -19.82 1.46 -30.67
C GLY A 43 -19.77 0.62 -31.93
N ASP A 44 -19.78 1.28 -33.06
CA ASP A 44 -19.64 0.64 -34.37
C ASP A 44 -18.17 0.37 -34.70
N LYS A 45 -17.91 -0.84 -35.19
CA LYS A 45 -16.56 -1.27 -35.50
C LYS A 45 -16.12 -0.71 -36.85
N VAL A 46 -15.07 0.10 -36.85
CA VAL A 46 -14.50 0.76 -38.03
C VAL A 46 -13.02 0.43 -38.16
N VAL A 47 -12.49 0.43 -39.36
CA VAL A 47 -11.06 0.40 -39.65
C VAL A 47 -10.58 1.83 -39.82
N ALA A 48 -9.62 2.22 -38.99
CA ALA A 48 -8.97 3.53 -39.05
C ALA A 48 -7.51 3.36 -39.46
N ARG A 49 -6.98 4.36 -40.15
CA ARG A 49 -5.57 4.43 -40.54
C ARG A 49 -4.86 5.49 -39.72
N ILE A 50 -3.72 5.14 -39.13
CA ILE A 50 -2.90 6.10 -38.39
C ILE A 50 -2.36 7.13 -39.38
N SER A 51 -2.74 8.40 -39.18
CA SER A 51 -2.39 9.53 -40.04
C SER A 51 -1.21 10.31 -39.51
N ASP A 52 -1.10 10.44 -38.18
CA ASP A 52 -0.02 11.24 -37.57
C ASP A 52 0.44 10.67 -36.23
N VAL A 53 1.68 10.99 -35.86
CA VAL A 53 2.31 10.63 -34.59
C VAL A 53 3.05 11.83 -34.04
N SER A 54 2.47 12.49 -33.04
CA SER A 54 3.13 13.57 -32.33
C SER A 54 3.96 13.00 -31.18
N THR A 55 5.24 13.31 -31.16
CA THR A 55 6.17 12.84 -30.10
C THR A 55 6.75 14.04 -29.37
N TYR A 56 6.63 14.04 -28.05
CA TYR A 56 7.30 15.02 -27.19
C TYR A 56 8.13 14.32 -26.10
N ARG A 57 9.10 15.02 -25.56
CA ARG A 57 9.83 14.59 -24.37
C ARG A 57 9.39 15.42 -23.17
N ASP A 58 9.19 14.74 -22.05
CA ASP A 58 8.95 15.43 -20.79
C ASP A 58 10.25 15.97 -20.16
N SER A 59 10.12 16.61 -18.98
CA SER A 59 11.26 17.15 -18.23
C SER A 59 12.26 16.10 -17.77
N ASP A 60 11.82 14.84 -17.63
CA ASP A 60 12.65 13.73 -17.17
C ASP A 60 13.33 13.01 -18.34
N GLY A 61 13.07 13.47 -19.58
CA GLY A 61 13.64 12.95 -20.82
C GLY A 61 12.88 11.78 -21.43
N ASP A 62 11.77 11.37 -20.84
CA ASP A 62 10.94 10.30 -21.34
C ASP A 62 10.16 10.73 -22.59
N ARG A 63 10.06 9.79 -23.54
CA ARG A 63 9.42 10.04 -24.83
C ARG A 63 7.97 9.61 -24.79
N HIS A 64 7.05 10.56 -24.99
CA HIS A 64 5.62 10.34 -25.10
C HIS A 64 5.16 10.48 -26.54
N SER A 65 4.37 9.53 -27.01
CA SER A 65 3.83 9.56 -28.39
C SER A 65 2.30 9.54 -28.33
N THR A 66 1.73 10.51 -29.01
CA THR A 66 0.29 10.64 -29.23
C THR A 66 -0.03 10.27 -30.67
N TYR A 67 -1.01 9.44 -30.88
CA TYR A 67 -1.39 8.94 -32.20
C TYR A 67 -2.73 9.53 -32.64
N TYR A 68 -2.80 9.84 -33.92
CA TYR A 68 -4.02 10.31 -34.59
C TYR A 68 -4.36 9.37 -35.74
N ALA A 69 -5.65 9.23 -36.01
CA ALA A 69 -6.11 8.35 -37.06
C ALA A 69 -7.20 9.00 -37.90
N ASP A 70 -7.25 8.61 -39.16
CA ASP A 70 -8.29 8.99 -40.12
C ASP A 70 -9.15 7.76 -40.40
N TYR A 71 -10.46 7.99 -40.55
CA TYR A 71 -11.42 6.94 -40.88
C TYR A 71 -12.69 7.56 -41.48
N THR A 72 -13.49 6.72 -42.16
CA THR A 72 -14.81 7.07 -42.69
C THR A 72 -15.87 6.39 -41.83
N TYR A 73 -16.85 7.13 -41.39
CA TYR A 73 -17.99 6.61 -40.64
C TYR A 73 -19.29 7.28 -41.14
N ASP A 74 -20.30 6.47 -41.44
CA ASP A 74 -21.61 6.91 -41.97
C ASP A 74 -21.51 7.84 -43.19
N GLY A 75 -20.52 7.61 -44.05
CA GLY A 75 -20.26 8.40 -45.25
C GLY A 75 -19.50 9.67 -45.05
N GLU A 76 -19.16 10.05 -43.82
CA GLU A 76 -18.35 11.24 -43.48
C GLU A 76 -16.89 10.84 -43.16
N GLU A 77 -15.95 11.70 -43.56
CA GLU A 77 -14.53 11.54 -43.27
C GLU A 77 -14.16 12.25 -41.97
N TYR A 78 -13.58 11.53 -41.05
CA TYR A 78 -13.03 12.02 -39.78
C TYR A 78 -11.52 11.99 -39.88
N GLN A 79 -10.89 13.16 -39.88
CA GLN A 79 -9.44 13.30 -40.00
C GLN A 79 -8.83 13.74 -38.68
N HIS A 80 -7.59 13.28 -38.41
CA HIS A 80 -6.76 13.67 -37.26
C HIS A 80 -7.46 13.48 -35.90
N VAL A 81 -8.20 12.36 -35.77
CA VAL A 81 -8.88 12.03 -34.52
C VAL A 81 -7.90 11.41 -33.53
N HIS A 82 -7.86 11.99 -32.34
CA HIS A 82 -6.96 11.55 -31.26
C HIS A 82 -7.32 10.14 -30.77
N LEU A 83 -6.31 9.27 -30.68
CA LEU A 83 -6.46 7.94 -30.10
C LEU A 83 -6.09 7.95 -28.61
N SER A 84 -7.03 7.58 -27.75
CA SER A 84 -6.83 7.48 -26.30
C SER A 84 -5.91 6.34 -25.86
N TYR A 85 -5.44 5.50 -26.77
CA TYR A 85 -4.51 4.40 -26.53
C TYR A 85 -3.35 4.43 -27.53
N SER A 86 -2.14 4.28 -27.03
CA SER A 86 -0.91 4.21 -27.83
C SER A 86 -0.23 2.84 -27.70
N SER A 87 0.45 2.41 -28.75
CA SER A 87 1.26 1.20 -28.75
C SER A 87 2.57 1.43 -29.53
N SER A 88 3.66 0.88 -29.04
CA SER A 88 4.94 0.91 -29.72
C SER A 88 4.93 0.24 -31.13
N SER A 89 3.88 -0.53 -31.41
CA SER A 89 3.68 -1.17 -32.71
C SER A 89 2.96 -0.28 -33.71
N TYR A 90 2.59 0.96 -33.34
CA TYR A 90 1.89 1.88 -34.23
C TYR A 90 2.85 2.71 -35.05
N TYR A 91 2.57 2.86 -36.33
CA TYR A 91 3.30 3.68 -37.29
C TYR A 91 2.34 4.33 -38.28
N ILE A 92 2.73 5.42 -38.90
CA ILE A 92 1.92 6.14 -39.88
C ILE A 92 1.57 5.19 -41.04
N GLY A 93 0.30 5.16 -41.41
CA GLY A 93 -0.23 4.29 -42.44
C GLY A 93 -0.73 2.93 -41.97
N LYS A 94 -0.50 2.58 -40.69
CA LYS A 94 -1.03 1.32 -40.14
C LYS A 94 -2.53 1.35 -39.97
N GLU A 95 -3.19 0.28 -40.37
CA GLU A 95 -4.61 0.08 -40.13
C GLU A 95 -4.82 -0.54 -38.75
N ILE A 96 -5.76 0.03 -38.01
CA ILE A 96 -6.18 -0.42 -36.70
C ILE A 96 -7.70 -0.53 -36.61
N ARG A 97 -8.20 -1.33 -35.69
CA ARG A 97 -9.64 -1.44 -35.44
C ARG A 97 -10.00 -0.53 -34.27
N ILE A 98 -10.97 0.33 -34.50
CA ILE A 98 -11.56 1.20 -33.52
C ILE A 98 -13.06 0.93 -33.39
N TYR A 99 -13.62 1.39 -32.28
CA TYR A 99 -15.05 1.44 -32.05
C TYR A 99 -15.45 2.90 -31.95
N VAL A 100 -16.35 3.34 -32.83
CA VAL A 100 -16.83 4.72 -32.94
C VAL A 100 -18.13 4.82 -32.16
N ASN A 101 -18.27 5.84 -31.35
CA ASN A 101 -19.52 6.12 -30.66
C ASN A 101 -20.52 6.76 -31.65
N PRO A 102 -21.69 6.15 -31.93
CA PRO A 102 -22.67 6.71 -32.87
C PRO A 102 -23.16 8.10 -32.50
N ASP A 103 -23.27 8.40 -31.19
CA ASP A 103 -23.73 9.71 -30.70
C ASP A 103 -22.64 10.79 -30.76
N ASN A 104 -21.38 10.38 -30.80
CA ASN A 104 -20.22 11.27 -30.91
C ASN A 104 -19.09 10.59 -31.67
N PRO A 105 -19.05 10.73 -33.01
CA PRO A 105 -18.08 10.00 -33.83
C PRO A 105 -16.60 10.30 -33.53
N THR A 106 -16.27 11.41 -32.90
CA THR A 106 -14.89 11.72 -32.48
C THR A 106 -14.47 10.99 -31.20
N ASP A 107 -15.42 10.42 -30.43
CA ASP A 107 -15.13 9.61 -29.26
C ASP A 107 -14.91 8.15 -29.67
N VAL A 108 -13.66 7.79 -29.86
CA VAL A 108 -13.26 6.48 -30.36
C VAL A 108 -12.49 5.67 -29.33
N VAL A 109 -12.69 4.36 -29.35
CA VAL A 109 -11.97 3.40 -28.50
C VAL A 109 -11.21 2.41 -29.36
N VAL A 110 -9.93 2.26 -29.09
CA VAL A 110 -9.09 1.29 -29.80
C VAL A 110 -9.38 -0.14 -29.34
N SER A 111 -9.52 -1.06 -30.28
CA SER A 111 -9.72 -2.49 -29.97
C SER A 111 -8.58 -3.04 -29.11
N GLY A 112 -8.93 -3.66 -28.00
CA GLY A 112 -7.96 -4.25 -27.07
C GLY A 112 -7.56 -3.36 -25.90
N SER A 113 -7.84 -2.06 -25.91
CA SER A 113 -7.50 -1.13 -24.80
C SER A 113 -8.10 -1.55 -23.47
N ALA A 114 -9.34 -2.06 -23.45
CA ALA A 114 -9.98 -2.56 -22.24
C ALA A 114 -9.18 -3.69 -21.56
N LYS A 115 -8.59 -4.62 -22.33
CA LYS A 115 -7.79 -5.72 -21.78
C LYS A 115 -6.53 -5.19 -21.10
N ILE A 116 -5.91 -4.16 -21.63
CA ILE A 116 -4.69 -3.57 -21.08
C ILE A 116 -4.99 -2.86 -19.76
N ILE A 117 -6.10 -2.12 -19.68
CA ILE A 117 -6.56 -1.52 -18.43
C ILE A 117 -6.74 -2.61 -17.36
N LEU A 118 -7.42 -3.71 -17.71
CA LEU A 118 -7.66 -4.84 -16.81
C LEU A 118 -6.34 -5.48 -16.34
N PHE A 119 -5.44 -5.80 -17.27
CA PHE A 119 -4.18 -6.50 -16.95
C PHE A 119 -3.16 -5.64 -16.25
N LEU A 120 -3.19 -4.31 -16.37
CA LEU A 120 -2.23 -3.41 -15.75
C LEU A 120 -2.74 -2.85 -14.42
N MET A 121 -3.91 -2.22 -14.42
CA MET A 121 -4.39 -1.47 -13.26
C MET A 121 -4.95 -2.37 -12.15
N VAL A 122 -5.67 -3.45 -12.50
CA VAL A 122 -6.30 -4.31 -11.49
C VAL A 122 -5.27 -5.08 -10.66
N PRO A 123 -4.27 -5.77 -11.24
CA PRO A 123 -3.25 -6.44 -10.45
C PRO A 123 -2.41 -5.46 -9.62
N MET A 124 -2.07 -4.30 -10.18
CA MET A 124 -1.32 -3.27 -9.46
C MET A 124 -2.09 -2.78 -8.24
N GLY A 125 -3.37 -2.44 -8.40
CA GLY A 125 -4.24 -2.04 -7.29
C GLY A 125 -4.37 -3.14 -6.23
N LEU A 126 -4.51 -4.41 -6.62
CA LEU A 126 -4.56 -5.54 -5.70
C LEU A 126 -3.27 -5.72 -4.90
N ILE A 127 -2.10 -5.60 -5.54
CA ILE A 127 -0.80 -5.71 -4.87
C ILE A 127 -0.67 -4.61 -3.82
N PHE A 128 -0.94 -3.35 -4.18
CA PHE A 128 -0.86 -2.22 -3.25
C PHE A 128 -1.85 -2.38 -2.09
N ALA A 129 -3.09 -2.78 -2.36
CA ALA A 129 -4.10 -3.01 -1.34
C ALA A 129 -3.71 -4.18 -0.41
N ALA A 130 -3.18 -5.28 -0.95
CA ALA A 130 -2.77 -6.43 -0.16
C ALA A 130 -1.58 -6.11 0.75
N VAL A 131 -0.54 -5.45 0.22
CA VAL A 131 0.64 -5.05 0.99
C VAL A 131 0.26 -4.02 2.06
N GLY A 132 -0.43 -2.96 1.67
CA GLY A 132 -0.87 -1.92 2.62
C GLY A 132 -1.81 -2.46 3.68
N GLY A 133 -2.78 -3.27 3.29
CA GLY A 133 -3.74 -3.91 4.17
C GLY A 133 -3.09 -4.89 5.17
N SER A 134 -2.09 -5.64 4.74
CA SER A 134 -1.33 -6.54 5.61
C SER A 134 -0.57 -5.76 6.69
N ILE A 135 0.16 -4.72 6.30
CA ILE A 135 0.91 -3.86 7.24
C ILE A 135 -0.06 -3.20 8.23
N PHE A 136 -1.18 -2.67 7.75
CA PHE A 136 -2.19 -2.01 8.57
C PHE A 136 -2.86 -2.98 9.56
N SER A 137 -3.26 -4.16 9.09
CA SER A 137 -3.93 -5.18 9.91
C SER A 137 -3.04 -5.72 11.01
N ILE A 138 -1.77 -6.02 10.74
CA ILE A 138 -0.81 -6.49 11.75
C ILE A 138 -0.68 -5.47 12.89
N ASN A 139 -0.60 -4.18 12.56
CA ASN A 139 -0.49 -3.11 13.56
C ASN A 139 -1.76 -2.99 14.44
N ILE A 140 -2.96 -3.10 13.84
CA ILE A 140 -4.22 -3.06 14.59
C ILE A 140 -4.37 -4.28 15.50
N ILE A 141 -4.07 -5.48 14.97
CA ILE A 141 -4.17 -6.73 15.73
C ILE A 141 -3.23 -6.68 16.94
N ASN A 142 -2.00 -6.24 16.77
CA ASN A 142 -1.02 -6.15 17.85
C ASN A 142 -1.44 -5.10 18.91
N ALA A 143 -1.93 -3.94 18.49
CA ALA A 143 -2.45 -2.92 19.41
C ALA A 143 -3.68 -3.43 20.19
N SER A 144 -4.59 -4.13 19.52
CA SER A 144 -5.78 -4.71 20.16
C SER A 144 -5.42 -5.83 21.14
N LYS A 145 -4.44 -6.68 20.81
CA LYS A 145 -3.91 -7.71 21.73
C LYS A 145 -3.29 -7.08 22.97
N ALA A 146 -2.43 -6.07 22.80
CA ALA A 146 -1.82 -5.34 23.91
C ALA A 146 -2.87 -4.71 24.82
N LYS A 147 -3.90 -4.06 24.24
CA LYS A 147 -5.02 -3.47 25.01
C LYS A 147 -5.80 -4.52 25.79
N LYS A 148 -6.13 -5.66 25.18
CA LYS A 148 -6.85 -6.76 25.85
C LYS A 148 -6.04 -7.37 26.99
N LEU A 149 -4.73 -7.58 26.77
CA LEU A 149 -3.85 -8.13 27.80
C LEU A 149 -3.64 -7.17 28.96
N ARG A 150 -3.55 -5.85 28.72
CA ARG A 150 -3.50 -4.84 29.80
C ARG A 150 -4.78 -4.82 30.64
N ALA A 151 -5.94 -5.05 30.01
CA ALA A 151 -7.24 -5.03 30.71
C ALA A 151 -7.52 -6.32 31.48
N ASN A 152 -7.19 -7.48 30.95
CA ASN A 152 -7.64 -8.78 31.44
C ASN A 152 -6.50 -9.76 31.79
N GLY A 153 -5.24 -9.42 31.45
CA GLY A 153 -4.08 -10.24 31.74
C GLY A 153 -3.61 -10.12 33.17
N ARG A 154 -2.97 -11.16 33.65
CA ARG A 154 -2.27 -11.12 34.95
C ARG A 154 -0.99 -10.31 34.82
N ARG A 155 -0.86 -9.24 35.59
CA ARG A 155 0.34 -8.40 35.65
C ARG A 155 1.40 -9.08 36.52
N ILE A 156 2.57 -9.34 35.94
CA ILE A 156 3.69 -10.03 36.59
C ILE A 156 4.91 -9.09 36.60
N PRO A 157 5.57 -8.87 37.75
CA PRO A 157 6.83 -8.18 37.78
C PRO A 157 7.94 -9.11 37.26
N CYS A 158 8.72 -8.62 36.31
CA CYS A 158 9.83 -9.36 35.71
C CYS A 158 11.10 -8.52 35.74
N GLU A 159 12.23 -9.15 35.97
CA GLU A 159 13.54 -8.53 35.94
C GLU A 159 14.10 -8.50 34.51
N VAL A 160 14.60 -7.37 34.07
CA VAL A 160 15.28 -7.24 32.78
C VAL A 160 16.60 -8.01 32.81
N VAL A 161 16.72 -9.06 32.02
CA VAL A 161 17.94 -9.86 31.92
C VAL A 161 18.92 -9.23 30.95
N ARG A 162 18.42 -8.79 29.79
CA ARG A 162 19.23 -8.17 28.74
C ARG A 162 18.40 -7.34 27.76
N ILE A 163 19.08 -6.42 27.08
CA ILE A 163 18.56 -5.69 25.94
C ILE A 163 19.30 -6.23 24.70
N ALA A 164 18.62 -7.01 23.89
CA ALA A 164 19.17 -7.60 22.67
C ALA A 164 18.99 -6.67 21.47
N MET A 165 19.98 -6.61 20.60
CA MET A 165 19.85 -5.93 19.30
C MET A 165 19.17 -6.85 18.28
N SER A 166 18.23 -6.32 17.53
CA SER A 166 17.58 -7.02 16.42
C SER A 166 18.47 -6.95 15.17
N SER A 167 18.43 -7.97 14.35
CA SER A 167 19.05 -7.92 13.00
C SER A 167 18.32 -7.01 12.02
N VAL A 168 17.12 -6.51 12.39
CA VAL A 168 16.30 -5.67 11.53
C VAL A 168 16.52 -4.21 11.90
N GLN A 169 16.85 -3.40 10.90
CA GLN A 169 16.96 -1.95 11.00
C GLN A 169 15.74 -1.29 10.33
N MET A 170 15.32 -0.16 10.87
CA MET A 170 14.28 0.70 10.30
C MET A 170 14.79 2.14 10.30
N ASN A 171 14.87 2.74 9.12
CA ASN A 171 15.42 4.11 8.93
C ASN A 171 16.83 4.30 9.56
N GLY A 172 17.70 3.30 9.42
CA GLY A 172 19.05 3.34 9.98
C GLY A 172 19.13 3.07 11.49
N VAL A 173 17.98 2.88 12.16
CA VAL A 173 17.92 2.56 13.58
C VAL A 173 17.78 1.06 13.78
N THR A 174 18.71 0.46 14.51
CA THR A 174 18.65 -0.97 14.89
C THR A 174 17.57 -1.18 15.96
N GLY A 175 16.64 -2.10 15.69
CA GLY A 175 15.62 -2.46 16.67
C GLY A 175 16.23 -3.09 17.92
N ARG A 176 15.66 -2.82 19.08
CA ARG A 176 16.05 -3.41 20.37
C ARG A 176 14.90 -4.23 20.92
N VAL A 177 15.23 -5.31 21.64
CA VAL A 177 14.26 -6.19 22.29
C VAL A 177 14.66 -6.31 23.76
N ILE A 178 13.73 -6.00 24.65
CA ILE A 178 13.92 -6.19 26.09
C ILE A 178 13.57 -7.65 26.41
N VAL A 179 14.51 -8.38 27.00
CA VAL A 179 14.28 -9.73 27.50
C VAL A 179 14.24 -9.66 29.02
N CYS A 180 13.15 -10.10 29.60
CA CYS A 180 12.94 -10.10 31.04
C CYS A 180 12.51 -11.47 31.53
N ARG A 181 12.77 -11.76 32.81
CA ARG A 181 12.50 -13.04 33.46
C ARG A 181 11.62 -12.84 34.66
N ASP A 182 10.60 -13.68 34.78
CA ASP A 182 9.82 -13.79 36.01
C ASP A 182 10.64 -14.45 37.12
N SER A 183 10.82 -13.76 38.20
CA SER A 183 11.62 -14.20 39.34
C SER A 183 11.02 -15.42 40.07
N TYR A 184 9.69 -15.68 39.92
CA TYR A 184 9.00 -16.78 40.56
C TYR A 184 9.00 -18.08 39.72
N THR A 185 8.72 -17.94 38.43
CA THR A 185 8.56 -19.07 37.53
C THR A 185 9.79 -19.36 36.68
N GLY A 186 10.71 -18.40 36.57
CA GLY A 186 11.89 -18.48 35.72
C GLY A 186 11.60 -18.29 34.23
N ASN A 187 10.33 -18.05 33.84
CA ASN A 187 9.93 -17.88 32.45
C ASN A 187 10.53 -16.59 31.88
N GLU A 188 11.04 -16.66 30.65
CA GLU A 188 11.54 -15.51 29.91
C GLU A 188 10.47 -14.95 28.98
N TYR A 189 10.38 -13.63 28.94
CA TYR A 189 9.48 -12.87 28.06
C TYR A 189 10.29 -11.86 27.25
N SER A 190 9.90 -11.67 25.99
CA SER A 190 10.57 -10.74 25.10
C SER A 190 9.60 -9.66 24.62
N SER A 191 10.02 -8.39 24.66
CA SER A 191 9.23 -7.29 24.12
C SER A 191 9.11 -7.37 22.60
N THR A 192 8.21 -6.60 22.03
CA THR A 192 8.25 -6.26 20.62
C THR A 192 9.53 -5.49 20.28
N ARG A 193 9.85 -5.36 18.98
CA ARG A 193 11.01 -4.57 18.56
C ARG A 193 10.77 -3.09 18.80
N ILE A 194 11.66 -2.46 19.55
CA ILE A 194 11.61 -1.04 19.92
C ILE A 194 12.65 -0.31 19.06
N TYR A 195 12.21 0.65 18.26
CA TYR A 195 13.06 1.47 17.40
C TYR A 195 13.26 2.89 17.96
N GLN A 196 12.75 3.15 19.14
CA GLN A 196 12.94 4.38 19.89
C GLN A 196 14.10 4.22 20.88
N PRO A 197 14.71 5.31 21.36
CA PRO A 197 15.61 5.23 22.48
C PRO A 197 14.89 4.57 23.67
N ILE A 198 15.52 3.56 24.24
CA ILE A 198 15.05 2.96 25.49
C ILE A 198 15.45 3.90 26.61
N GLU A 199 14.53 4.15 27.52
CA GLU A 199 14.77 4.98 28.71
C GLU A 199 16.01 4.51 29.47
N THR A 200 16.81 5.45 29.94
CA THR A 200 18.12 5.15 30.57
C THR A 200 18.02 4.32 31.85
N TRP A 201 16.85 4.33 32.51
CA TRP A 201 16.60 3.51 33.69
C TRP A 201 16.31 2.04 33.40
N ILE A 202 16.03 1.68 32.14
CA ILE A 202 15.85 0.27 31.75
C ILE A 202 17.20 -0.32 31.47
N GLN A 203 17.69 -1.02 32.43
CA GLN A 203 18.97 -1.70 32.40
C GLN A 203 18.79 -3.13 32.91
N PRO A 204 19.73 -4.07 32.64
CA PRO A 204 19.74 -5.36 33.32
C PRO A 204 19.62 -5.19 34.83
N GLY A 205 18.70 -5.93 35.47
CA GLY A 205 18.33 -5.79 36.87
C GLY A 205 17.12 -4.87 37.14
N SER A 206 16.67 -4.07 36.17
CA SER A 206 15.45 -3.24 36.33
C SER A 206 14.19 -4.12 36.33
N THR A 207 13.17 -3.69 37.09
CA THR A 207 11.87 -4.35 37.09
C THR A 207 10.94 -3.71 36.06
N ILE A 208 10.37 -4.55 35.19
CA ILE A 208 9.30 -4.19 34.25
C ILE A 208 8.12 -5.12 34.43
N TYR A 209 6.96 -4.73 33.90
CA TYR A 209 5.75 -5.53 34.03
C TYR A 209 5.42 -6.25 32.72
N VAL A 210 4.95 -7.49 32.87
CA VAL A 210 4.46 -8.33 31.78
C VAL A 210 3.01 -8.70 32.06
N TYR A 211 2.15 -8.50 31.09
CA TYR A 211 0.75 -8.94 31.14
C TYR A 211 0.62 -10.26 30.42
N VAL A 212 0.23 -11.31 31.14
CA VAL A 212 0.13 -12.68 30.63
C VAL A 212 -1.34 -13.10 30.62
N ASP A 213 -1.78 -13.72 29.55
CA ASP A 213 -3.12 -14.30 29.45
C ASP A 213 -3.25 -15.47 30.43
N PRO A 214 -4.20 -15.44 31.40
CA PRO A 214 -4.37 -16.51 32.37
C PRO A 214 -4.67 -17.88 31.76
N ASN A 215 -5.31 -17.87 30.58
CA ASN A 215 -5.71 -19.11 29.89
C ASN A 215 -4.66 -19.59 28.88
N ASN A 216 -3.71 -18.74 28.51
CA ASN A 216 -2.66 -19.09 27.56
C ASN A 216 -1.37 -18.31 27.84
N PRO A 217 -0.42 -18.88 28.60
CA PRO A 217 0.82 -18.21 28.99
C PRO A 217 1.72 -17.80 27.82
N ASN A 218 1.55 -18.40 26.64
CA ASN A 218 2.28 -18.00 25.43
C ASN A 218 1.74 -16.69 24.83
N ARG A 219 0.61 -16.18 25.32
CA ARG A 219 0.08 -14.87 24.97
C ARG A 219 0.41 -13.88 26.07
N TYR A 220 1.37 -13.03 25.78
CA TYR A 220 1.80 -12.02 26.73
C TYR A 220 2.11 -10.70 26.03
N PHE A 221 2.21 -9.65 26.83
CA PHE A 221 2.62 -8.32 26.42
C PHE A 221 3.59 -7.75 27.45
N VAL A 222 4.80 -7.44 27.03
CA VAL A 222 5.79 -6.73 27.85
C VAL A 222 5.44 -5.24 27.84
N GLU A 223 5.21 -4.65 28.99
CA GLU A 223 4.89 -3.25 29.10
C GLU A 223 6.10 -2.42 28.64
N GLU A 224 5.91 -1.73 27.52
CA GLU A 224 6.90 -0.77 27.07
C GLU A 224 6.84 0.42 28.07
N PRO A 225 7.99 0.83 28.58
CA PRO A 225 8.05 1.97 29.48
C PRO A 225 7.63 3.22 28.71
N THR A 226 6.44 3.62 28.95
CA THR A 226 5.95 4.94 28.57
C THR A 226 5.99 5.83 29.81
N GLU A 227 6.37 7.09 29.65
CA GLU A 227 6.52 8.14 30.66
C GLU A 227 5.35 8.34 31.66
N VAL A 228 4.38 7.43 31.71
CA VAL A 228 3.09 7.68 32.39
C VAL A 228 3.08 7.23 33.84
N ASN A 229 4.05 6.50 34.34
CA ASN A 229 4.00 5.97 35.72
C ASN A 229 4.99 6.60 36.68
N GLN A 230 5.31 7.90 36.56
CA GLN A 230 6.01 8.65 37.59
C GLN A 230 5.13 9.14 38.77
N TYR A 231 3.83 8.78 38.75
CA TYR A 231 2.94 9.17 39.85
C TYR A 231 2.31 7.95 40.50
N THR A 232 3.05 7.30 41.36
CA THR A 232 2.46 6.54 42.47
C THR A 232 3.51 6.39 43.58
N TYR A 233 3.50 7.37 44.44
CA TYR A 233 3.89 7.23 45.84
C TYR A 233 2.72 7.72 46.67
#